data_991aa448c739ed9da38651e19e16cf94
#
_entry.id   991aa448c739ed9da38651e19e16cf94
#
_cell.length_a   1.000
_cell.length_b   1.000
_cell.length_c   1.000
_cell.angle_alpha   90.00
_cell.angle_beta   90.00
_cell.angle_gamma   90.00
#
_symmetry.space_group_name_H-M   'P 1'
#
loop_
_entity.id
_entity.type
_entity.pdbx_description
1 polymer ?
#
loop_
_entity_poly.entity_id
_entity_poly.type
_entity_poly.pdbx_seq_one_letter_code
_entity_poly.pdbx_strand_id
1 'polypeptide(L)'
;MKEINIGQATALTSPDPLVLVCTRKEDGGLNMAPVSFFMYASFEPPMLAFAMGKAANSGANIRRTGKAVLAVPGVGLREAVMKYGSSNGGRTDKLKETPVALQKVAGSDIPIPEDSRVAFAVSLAQTVEAGDHCLYLCRIDSMFADETREALFAWDGYARVAPAQEK
;
A
#
# COMPACT_ATOMS: atom_id res chain seq x y z
N MET A 1 9.59 18.43 26.67
CA MET A 1 8.67 17.68 25.79
C MET A 1 7.25 17.89 26.32
N LYS A 2 6.23 17.87 25.46
CA LYS A 2 4.81 17.96 25.82
C LYS A 2 4.07 16.69 25.42
N GLU A 3 3.00 16.36 26.11
CA GLU A 3 2.10 15.27 25.71
C GLU A 3 1.40 15.60 24.39
N ILE A 4 1.23 14.60 23.53
CA ILE A 4 0.59 14.70 22.22
C ILE A 4 -0.32 13.50 21.99
N ASN A 5 -1.29 13.63 21.07
CA ASN A 5 -2.16 12.52 20.66
C ASN A 5 -1.56 11.77 19.45
N ILE A 6 -2.16 10.62 19.09
CA ILE A 6 -1.66 9.76 18.01
C ILE A 6 -1.63 10.46 16.64
N GLY A 7 -2.61 11.31 16.31
CA GLY A 7 -2.62 12.06 15.05
C GLY A 7 -1.48 13.08 14.97
N GLN A 8 -1.13 13.72 16.08
CA GLN A 8 0.05 14.59 16.14
C GLN A 8 1.35 13.79 16.03
N ALA A 9 1.39 12.59 16.65
CA ALA A 9 2.57 11.72 16.57
C ALA A 9 2.83 11.28 15.13
N THR A 10 1.81 10.80 14.40
CA THR A 10 1.97 10.37 12.99
C THR A 10 2.40 11.53 12.09
N ALA A 11 1.92 12.75 12.33
CA ALA A 11 2.38 13.91 11.57
C ALA A 11 3.86 14.27 11.85
N LEU A 12 4.29 14.15 13.10
CA LEU A 12 5.66 14.49 13.51
C LEU A 12 6.71 13.44 13.17
N THR A 13 6.29 12.19 12.89
CA THR A 13 7.20 11.10 12.47
C THR A 13 7.36 11.00 10.95
N SER A 14 6.66 11.84 10.17
CA SER A 14 6.79 11.87 8.71
C SER A 14 8.22 12.23 8.24
N PRO A 15 8.63 11.78 7.03
CA PRO A 15 7.86 11.01 6.07
C PRO A 15 7.78 9.53 6.43
N ASP A 16 6.60 8.94 6.22
CA ASP A 16 6.39 7.51 6.38
C ASP A 16 6.51 6.78 5.04
N PRO A 17 6.97 5.51 5.01
CA PRO A 17 6.91 4.67 3.83
C PRO A 17 5.48 4.61 3.28
N LEU A 18 5.34 4.47 1.96
CA LEU A 18 4.04 4.42 1.30
C LEU A 18 4.00 3.27 0.30
N VAL A 19 2.95 2.46 0.36
CA VAL A 19 2.68 1.42 -0.62
C VAL A 19 1.22 1.48 -1.09
N LEU A 20 1.00 1.13 -2.35
CA LEU A 20 -0.32 0.77 -2.87
C LEU A 20 -0.53 -0.72 -2.68
N VAL A 21 -1.49 -1.11 -1.88
CA VAL A 21 -1.91 -2.50 -1.70
C VAL A 21 -2.87 -2.86 -2.84
N CYS A 22 -2.36 -3.56 -3.86
CA CYS A 22 -3.08 -3.99 -5.04
C CYS A 22 -3.66 -5.39 -4.81
N THR A 23 -4.97 -5.56 -5.05
CA THR A 23 -5.70 -6.81 -4.77
C THR A 23 -6.76 -7.10 -5.82
N ARG A 24 -7.09 -8.38 -6.03
CA ARG A 24 -8.25 -8.80 -6.83
C ARG A 24 -9.53 -8.75 -6.01
N LYS A 25 -10.53 -8.07 -6.53
CA LYS A 25 -11.91 -8.09 -6.03
C LYS A 25 -12.58 -9.43 -6.36
N GLU A 26 -13.72 -9.69 -5.74
CA GLU A 26 -14.51 -10.92 -5.99
C GLU A 26 -15.02 -11.01 -7.44
N ASP A 27 -15.36 -9.89 -8.04
CA ASP A 27 -15.78 -9.77 -9.43
C ASP A 27 -14.62 -9.86 -10.45
N GLY A 28 -13.39 -10.13 -9.98
CA GLY A 28 -12.18 -10.17 -10.81
C GLY A 28 -11.56 -8.79 -11.07
N GLY A 29 -12.22 -7.72 -10.69
CA GLY A 29 -11.71 -6.35 -10.80
C GLY A 29 -10.48 -6.12 -9.93
N LEU A 30 -9.83 -4.99 -10.12
CA LEU A 30 -8.65 -4.56 -9.36
C LEU A 30 -9.05 -3.52 -8.32
N ASN A 31 -8.49 -3.60 -7.12
CA ASN A 31 -8.56 -2.56 -6.12
C ASN A 31 -7.17 -2.19 -5.65
N MET A 32 -6.95 -0.89 -5.44
CA MET A 32 -5.71 -0.34 -4.90
C MET A 32 -6.02 0.55 -3.70
N ALA A 33 -5.27 0.38 -2.62
CA ALA A 33 -5.39 1.20 -1.42
C ALA A 33 -4.01 1.66 -0.95
N PRO A 34 -3.78 2.97 -0.78
CA PRO A 34 -2.54 3.45 -0.20
C PRO A 34 -2.49 3.13 1.29
N VAL A 35 -1.32 2.72 1.75
CA VAL A 35 -1.04 2.37 3.14
C VAL A 35 0.33 2.91 3.52
N SER A 36 0.38 3.70 4.60
CA SER A 36 1.62 4.20 5.21
C SER A 36 2.05 3.38 6.43
N PHE A 37 1.16 2.63 7.05
CA PHE A 37 1.50 1.69 8.12
C PHE A 37 2.14 0.42 7.54
N PHE A 38 3.38 0.54 7.08
CA PHE A 38 4.13 -0.48 6.35
C PHE A 38 5.54 -0.60 6.90
N MET A 39 6.03 -1.85 7.03
CA MET A 39 7.40 -2.14 7.46
C MET A 39 7.90 -3.48 6.93
N TYR A 40 9.23 -3.62 6.81
CA TYR A 40 9.88 -4.92 6.68
C TYR A 40 9.81 -5.63 8.04
N ALA A 41 9.44 -6.90 8.04
CA ALA A 41 9.24 -7.69 9.25
C ALA A 41 10.30 -8.79 9.45
N SER A 42 10.91 -9.30 8.36
CA SER A 42 11.96 -10.32 8.40
C SER A 42 12.78 -10.33 7.11
N PHE A 43 14.04 -10.68 7.23
CA PHE A 43 14.92 -10.94 6.08
C PHE A 43 14.96 -12.44 5.72
N GLU A 44 14.84 -13.34 6.69
CA GLU A 44 14.91 -14.79 6.47
C GLU A 44 13.84 -15.52 7.32
N PRO A 45 12.77 -16.01 6.69
CA PRO A 45 12.36 -15.74 5.31
C PRO A 45 12.00 -14.27 5.11
N PRO A 46 12.05 -13.74 3.87
CA PRO A 46 11.71 -12.34 3.61
C PRO A 46 10.21 -12.11 3.85
N MET A 47 9.90 -11.17 4.75
CA MET A 47 8.52 -10.84 5.13
C MET A 47 8.35 -9.34 5.30
N LEU A 48 7.12 -8.90 5.12
CA LEU A 48 6.69 -7.54 5.42
C LEU A 48 5.39 -7.54 6.23
N ALA A 49 5.12 -6.42 6.87
CA ALA A 49 3.90 -6.17 7.62
C ALA A 49 3.29 -4.84 7.20
N PHE A 50 1.97 -4.76 7.20
CA PHE A 50 1.23 -3.52 7.00
C PHE A 50 -0.12 -3.59 7.71
N ALA A 51 -0.65 -2.43 8.11
CA ALA A 51 -1.93 -2.37 8.79
C ALA A 51 -2.96 -1.60 7.97
N MET A 52 -4.19 -2.08 7.95
CA MET A 52 -5.34 -1.43 7.32
C MET A 52 -6.54 -1.44 8.28
N GLY A 53 -7.38 -0.42 8.18
CA GLY A 53 -8.65 -0.40 8.91
C GLY A 53 -9.48 -1.66 8.66
N LYS A 54 -10.17 -2.16 9.67
CA LYS A 54 -10.95 -3.42 9.63
C LYS A 54 -11.97 -3.47 8.49
N ALA A 55 -12.53 -2.32 8.11
CA ALA A 55 -13.51 -2.19 7.02
C ALA A 55 -12.88 -2.02 5.62
N ALA A 56 -11.55 -2.07 5.49
CA ALA A 56 -10.88 -1.89 4.20
C ALA A 56 -11.19 -3.05 3.24
N ASN A 57 -11.62 -2.71 2.02
CA ASN A 57 -11.93 -3.69 0.96
C ASN A 57 -10.70 -4.52 0.58
N SER A 58 -9.50 -3.90 0.49
CA SER A 58 -8.24 -4.63 0.24
C SER A 58 -7.98 -5.71 1.29
N GLY A 59 -8.29 -5.44 2.57
CA GLY A 59 -8.15 -6.42 3.64
C GLY A 59 -9.06 -7.65 3.46
N ALA A 60 -10.32 -7.41 3.06
CA ALA A 60 -11.25 -8.50 2.74
C ALA A 60 -10.73 -9.33 1.54
N ASN A 61 -10.24 -8.66 0.49
CA ASN A 61 -9.69 -9.33 -0.69
C ASN A 61 -8.47 -10.19 -0.34
N ILE A 62 -7.54 -9.69 0.46
CA ILE A 62 -6.35 -10.44 0.88
C ILE A 62 -6.74 -11.67 1.72
N ARG A 63 -7.67 -11.55 2.66
CA ARG A 63 -8.14 -12.70 3.44
C ARG A 63 -8.80 -13.76 2.57
N ARG A 64 -9.52 -13.35 1.52
CA ARG A 64 -10.17 -14.28 0.58
C ARG A 64 -9.18 -14.95 -0.37
N THR A 65 -8.22 -14.22 -0.93
CA THR A 65 -7.31 -14.71 -1.98
C THR A 65 -5.99 -15.24 -1.44
N GLY A 66 -5.60 -14.82 -0.25
CA GLY A 66 -4.26 -15.06 0.29
C GLY A 66 -3.15 -14.28 -0.40
N LYS A 67 -3.47 -13.38 -1.34
CA LYS A 67 -2.50 -12.73 -2.25
C LYS A 67 -2.70 -11.22 -2.34
N ALA A 68 -1.59 -10.50 -2.53
CA ALA A 68 -1.55 -9.10 -2.89
C ALA A 68 -0.25 -8.78 -3.63
N VAL A 69 -0.21 -7.60 -4.28
CA VAL A 69 1.04 -6.96 -4.67
C VAL A 69 1.10 -5.60 -3.99
N LEU A 70 2.18 -5.35 -3.26
CA LEU A 70 2.45 -4.04 -2.68
C LEU A 70 3.39 -3.29 -3.61
N ALA A 71 2.95 -2.13 -4.11
CA ALA A 71 3.72 -1.31 -5.03
C ALA A 71 4.10 0.01 -4.35
N VAL A 72 5.39 0.33 -4.28
CA VAL A 72 5.86 1.66 -3.86
C VAL A 72 5.59 2.63 -5.00
N PRO A 73 4.67 3.60 -4.85
CA PRO A 73 4.26 4.48 -5.94
C PRO A 73 5.35 5.48 -6.31
N GLY A 74 5.50 5.74 -7.61
CA GLY A 74 6.32 6.80 -8.15
C GLY A 74 5.63 8.16 -8.07
N VAL A 75 6.39 9.23 -8.26
CA VAL A 75 5.92 10.63 -8.12
C VAL A 75 4.78 11.00 -9.07
N GLY A 76 4.68 10.37 -10.23
CA GLY A 76 3.58 10.56 -11.18
C GLY A 76 2.23 10.05 -10.68
N LEU A 77 2.20 9.22 -9.65
CA LEU A 77 0.97 8.67 -9.06
C LEU A 77 0.39 9.53 -7.93
N ARG A 78 0.95 10.71 -7.64
CA ARG A 78 0.54 11.56 -6.51
C ARG A 78 -0.98 11.77 -6.43
N GLU A 79 -1.61 12.16 -7.53
CA GLU A 79 -3.05 12.42 -7.57
C GLU A 79 -3.85 11.13 -7.36
N ALA A 80 -3.49 10.05 -8.06
CA ALA A 80 -4.17 8.76 -7.96
C ALA A 80 -4.08 8.20 -6.53
N VAL A 81 -2.91 8.26 -5.90
CA VAL A 81 -2.70 7.83 -4.52
C VAL A 81 -3.63 8.54 -3.56
N MET A 82 -3.72 9.87 -3.62
CA MET A 82 -4.60 10.65 -2.75
C MET A 82 -6.08 10.32 -2.99
N LYS A 83 -6.51 10.21 -4.24
CA LYS A 83 -7.89 9.81 -4.58
C LYS A 83 -8.23 8.40 -4.14
N TYR A 84 -7.32 7.44 -4.32
CA TYR A 84 -7.52 6.07 -3.89
C TYR A 84 -7.61 5.94 -2.36
N GLY A 85 -6.93 6.81 -1.60
CA GLY A 85 -7.01 6.88 -0.14
C GLY A 85 -8.33 7.44 0.38
N SER A 86 -8.98 8.32 -0.37
CA SER A 86 -10.22 9.00 0.04
C SER A 86 -11.50 8.19 -0.22
N SER A 87 -11.42 7.01 -0.86
CA SER A 87 -12.59 6.21 -1.24
C SER A 87 -12.45 4.73 -0.84
N ASN A 88 -13.59 4.05 -0.71
CA ASN A 88 -13.62 2.61 -0.40
C ASN A 88 -13.87 1.80 -1.68
N GLY A 89 -12.91 0.94 -2.04
CA GLY A 89 -12.96 0.12 -3.26
C GLY A 89 -14.08 -0.92 -3.33
N GLY A 90 -14.78 -1.17 -2.21
CA GLY A 90 -16.01 -1.98 -2.19
C GLY A 90 -17.27 -1.20 -2.64
N ARG A 91 -17.19 0.14 -2.67
CA ARG A 91 -18.31 1.01 -3.08
C ARG A 91 -18.04 1.76 -4.37
N THR A 92 -16.78 1.90 -4.75
CA THR A 92 -16.30 2.77 -5.83
C THR A 92 -15.32 2.01 -6.70
N ASP A 93 -15.44 2.14 -8.02
CA ASP A 93 -14.40 1.68 -8.95
C ASP A 93 -13.34 2.76 -9.12
N LYS A 94 -12.35 2.71 -8.23
CA LYS A 94 -11.27 3.71 -8.14
C LYS A 94 -10.49 3.87 -9.44
N LEU A 95 -10.23 2.77 -10.15
CA LEU A 95 -9.46 2.81 -11.39
C LEU A 95 -10.26 3.35 -12.56
N LYS A 96 -11.59 3.20 -12.53
CA LYS A 96 -12.47 3.83 -13.52
C LYS A 96 -12.56 5.34 -13.30
N GLU A 97 -12.63 5.78 -12.05
CA GLU A 97 -12.71 7.21 -11.70
C GLU A 97 -11.36 7.92 -11.86
N THR A 98 -10.26 7.23 -11.58
CA THR A 98 -8.91 7.77 -11.71
C THR A 98 -8.02 6.69 -12.35
N PRO A 99 -8.05 6.58 -13.68
CA PRO A 99 -7.28 5.56 -14.39
C PRO A 99 -5.77 5.84 -14.31
N VAL A 100 -5.01 4.75 -14.18
CA VAL A 100 -3.54 4.76 -14.27
C VAL A 100 -3.10 3.66 -15.23
N ALA A 101 -1.98 3.87 -15.91
CA ALA A 101 -1.36 2.83 -16.72
C ALA A 101 -0.89 1.68 -15.82
N LEU A 102 -1.11 0.44 -16.28
CA LEU A 102 -0.86 -0.76 -15.50
C LEU A 102 0.19 -1.65 -16.18
N GLN A 103 1.05 -2.26 -15.36
CA GLN A 103 1.99 -3.28 -15.78
C GLN A 103 1.76 -4.60 -15.04
N LYS A 104 2.16 -5.71 -15.69
CA LYS A 104 2.13 -7.04 -15.07
C LYS A 104 3.32 -7.22 -14.14
N VAL A 105 3.14 -7.98 -13.09
CA VAL A 105 4.19 -8.44 -12.19
C VAL A 105 4.43 -9.93 -12.46
N ALA A 106 5.67 -10.34 -12.71
CA ALA A 106 5.98 -11.74 -12.95
C ALA A 106 5.58 -12.61 -11.74
N GLY A 107 4.92 -13.73 -12.02
CA GLY A 107 4.42 -14.65 -10.98
C GLY A 107 3.16 -14.17 -10.26
N SER A 108 2.53 -13.07 -10.69
CA SER A 108 1.26 -12.58 -10.15
C SER A 108 0.25 -12.24 -11.25
N ASP A 109 -1.02 -12.50 -11.00
CA ASP A 109 -2.14 -12.06 -11.84
C ASP A 109 -2.66 -10.66 -11.44
N ILE A 110 -2.08 -10.06 -10.39
CA ILE A 110 -2.44 -8.73 -9.89
C ILE A 110 -1.50 -7.70 -10.52
N PRO A 111 -1.98 -6.85 -11.44
CA PRO A 111 -1.17 -5.79 -12.02
C PRO A 111 -1.00 -4.64 -11.02
N ILE A 112 0.02 -3.81 -11.28
CA ILE A 112 0.34 -2.61 -10.50
C ILE A 112 0.41 -1.39 -11.45
N PRO A 113 0.40 -0.16 -10.94
CA PRO A 113 0.71 1.02 -11.75
C PRO A 113 2.10 0.93 -12.37
N GLU A 114 2.23 1.35 -13.64
CA GLU A 114 3.53 1.39 -14.33
C GLU A 114 4.55 2.30 -13.62
N ASP A 115 4.09 3.42 -13.05
CA ASP A 115 4.95 4.31 -12.28
C ASP A 115 5.09 3.80 -10.83
N SER A 116 5.65 2.60 -10.68
CA SER A 116 5.99 2.00 -9.39
C SER A 116 7.49 1.78 -9.29
N ARG A 117 8.11 2.22 -8.18
CA ARG A 117 9.54 2.07 -7.92
C ARG A 117 9.91 0.64 -7.50
N VAL A 118 9.11 0.04 -6.62
CA VAL A 118 9.31 -1.33 -6.12
C VAL A 118 7.97 -2.05 -6.09
N ALA A 119 7.98 -3.33 -6.41
CA ALA A 119 6.82 -4.21 -6.29
C ALA A 119 7.19 -5.45 -5.47
N PHE A 120 6.33 -5.79 -4.52
CA PHE A 120 6.42 -7.01 -3.70
C PHE A 120 5.18 -7.87 -3.98
N ALA A 121 5.34 -8.99 -4.69
CA ALA A 121 4.29 -10.00 -4.75
C ALA A 121 4.32 -10.80 -3.45
N VAL A 122 3.19 -10.88 -2.75
CA VAL A 122 3.15 -11.42 -1.40
C VAL A 122 2.03 -12.44 -1.20
N SER A 123 2.30 -13.37 -0.29
CA SER A 123 1.33 -14.32 0.25
C SER A 123 1.05 -14.02 1.71
N LEU A 124 -0.23 -13.97 2.07
CA LEU A 124 -0.67 -13.79 3.44
C LEU A 124 -0.21 -14.96 4.32
N ALA A 125 0.55 -14.67 5.37
CA ALA A 125 0.95 -15.64 6.38
C ALA A 125 0.03 -15.59 7.61
N GLN A 126 -0.30 -14.38 8.08
CA GLN A 126 -1.09 -14.20 9.30
C GLN A 126 -1.79 -12.85 9.29
N THR A 127 -2.94 -12.76 9.96
CA THR A 127 -3.58 -11.51 10.35
C THR A 127 -3.65 -11.39 11.87
N VAL A 128 -3.44 -10.18 12.39
CA VAL A 128 -3.55 -9.86 13.81
C VAL A 128 -4.48 -8.66 13.98
N GLU A 129 -5.49 -8.78 14.83
CA GLU A 129 -6.33 -7.63 15.18
C GLU A 129 -5.57 -6.64 16.06
N ALA A 130 -5.62 -5.38 15.71
CA ALA A 130 -4.93 -4.28 16.39
C ALA A 130 -5.86 -3.07 16.48
N GLY A 131 -6.66 -2.97 17.54
CA GLY A 131 -7.60 -1.87 17.74
C GLY A 131 -8.64 -1.78 16.61
N ASP A 132 -8.66 -0.66 15.89
CA ASP A 132 -9.51 -0.39 14.72
C ASP A 132 -8.91 -0.90 13.39
N HIS A 133 -7.69 -1.43 13.43
CA HIS A 133 -6.96 -2.00 12.28
C HIS A 133 -6.79 -3.52 12.39
N CYS A 134 -6.40 -4.12 11.26
CA CYS A 134 -5.78 -5.44 11.19
C CYS A 134 -4.36 -5.28 10.65
N LEU A 135 -3.41 -5.96 11.29
CA LEU A 135 -2.06 -6.15 10.81
C LEU A 135 -2.02 -7.39 9.90
N TYR A 136 -1.45 -7.23 8.73
CA TYR A 136 -1.23 -8.30 7.74
C TYR A 136 0.25 -8.63 7.70
N LEU A 137 0.61 -9.83 8.13
CA LEU A 137 1.97 -10.38 7.99
C LEU A 137 2.01 -11.21 6.71
N CYS A 138 2.88 -10.85 5.79
CA CYS A 138 2.98 -11.46 4.49
C CYS A 138 4.40 -11.95 4.21
N ARG A 139 4.53 -13.14 3.62
CA ARG A 139 5.77 -13.59 3.01
C ARG A 139 5.93 -12.88 1.66
N ILE A 140 7.14 -12.48 1.33
CA ILE A 140 7.48 -11.96 0.00
C ILE A 140 7.81 -13.15 -0.89
N ASP A 141 7.02 -13.35 -1.95
CA ASP A 141 7.20 -14.42 -2.93
C ASP A 141 8.20 -13.99 -4.03
N SER A 142 8.13 -12.72 -4.44
CA SER A 142 9.07 -12.10 -5.41
C SER A 142 9.09 -10.58 -5.26
N MET A 143 10.20 -9.97 -5.69
CA MET A 143 10.44 -8.53 -5.62
C MET A 143 11.00 -8.01 -6.95
N PHE A 144 10.55 -6.82 -7.35
CA PHE A 144 10.99 -6.14 -8.57
C PHE A 144 11.19 -4.66 -8.28
N ALA A 145 12.12 -4.02 -8.99
CA ALA A 145 12.37 -2.59 -8.84
C ALA A 145 12.63 -1.92 -10.20
N ASP A 146 12.22 -0.65 -10.30
CA ASP A 146 12.66 0.30 -11.29
C ASP A 146 13.39 1.44 -10.56
N GLU A 147 14.72 1.41 -10.58
CA GLU A 147 15.56 2.37 -9.86
C GLU A 147 15.50 3.78 -10.46
N THR A 148 14.98 3.93 -11.68
CA THR A 148 14.82 5.23 -12.34
C THR A 148 13.63 6.03 -11.81
N ARG A 149 12.70 5.39 -11.08
CA ARG A 149 11.53 6.03 -10.49
C ARG A 149 11.86 6.65 -9.14
N GLU A 150 11.36 7.83 -8.89
CA GLU A 150 11.42 8.47 -7.58
C GLU A 150 10.19 8.09 -6.76
N ALA A 151 10.39 7.63 -5.51
CA ALA A 151 9.31 7.14 -4.66
C ALA A 151 8.52 8.27 -3.99
N LEU A 152 7.21 8.05 -3.81
CA LEU A 152 6.37 8.86 -2.94
C LEU A 152 6.42 8.32 -1.50
N PHE A 153 6.35 9.26 -0.56
CA PHE A 153 6.19 9.03 0.89
C PHE A 153 4.93 9.73 1.40
N ALA A 154 4.38 9.23 2.49
CA ALA A 154 3.31 9.90 3.20
C ALA A 154 3.88 10.96 4.16
N TRP A 155 3.31 12.15 4.14
CA TRP A 155 3.70 13.29 4.97
C TRP A 155 2.54 13.76 5.84
N ASP A 156 2.89 14.31 7.00
CA ASP A 156 1.94 14.96 7.90
C ASP A 156 0.77 14.04 8.30
N GLY A 157 1.07 12.76 8.64
CA GLY A 157 0.06 11.77 8.96
C GLY A 157 -0.83 11.38 7.78
N TYR A 158 -0.26 11.34 6.56
CA TYR A 158 -0.96 11.10 5.29
C TYR A 158 -1.86 12.26 4.83
N ALA A 159 -1.63 13.49 5.29
CA ALA A 159 -2.34 14.66 4.74
C ALA A 159 -1.91 14.99 3.31
N ARG A 160 -0.71 14.60 2.91
CA ARG A 160 -0.15 14.75 1.56
C ARG A 160 0.84 13.64 1.25
N VAL A 161 1.17 13.48 -0.04
CA VAL A 161 2.25 12.61 -0.50
C VAL A 161 3.25 13.42 -1.33
N ALA A 162 4.53 13.14 -1.14
CA ALA A 162 5.64 13.80 -1.83
C ALA A 162 6.87 12.88 -1.84
N PRO A 163 7.87 13.12 -2.72
CA PRO A 163 9.16 12.46 -2.60
C PRO A 163 9.86 12.83 -1.29
N ALA A 164 10.82 12.01 -0.87
CA ALA A 164 11.74 12.41 0.18
C ALA A 164 12.60 13.55 -0.34
N GLN A 165 12.66 14.66 0.40
CA GLN A 165 13.59 15.75 0.04
C GLN A 165 14.98 15.33 0.54
N GLU A 166 15.96 15.28 -0.34
CA GLU A 166 17.37 15.31 0.08
C GLU A 166 17.61 16.63 0.81
N LYS A 167 18.25 16.54 1.97
CA LYS A 167 18.68 17.72 2.75
C LYS A 167 19.93 18.36 2.15
#